data_584f4fee81bd2590aeccd9d2715e2e09
#
_entry.id   584f4fee81bd2590aeccd9d2715e2e09
#
_cell.length_a   1.000
_cell.length_b   1.000
_cell.length_c   1.000
_cell.angle_alpha   90.00
_cell.angle_beta   90.00
_cell.angle_gamma   90.00
#
_symmetry.space_group_name_H-M   'P 1'
#
loop_
_entity.id
_entity.type
_entity.pdbx_description
1 polymer ?
#
loop_
_entity_poly.entity_id
_entity_poly.type
_entity_poly.pdbx_seq_one_letter_code
_entity_poly.pdbx_strand_id
1 'polypeptide(L)'
;IDDLSDSQSCEKIHTYVQNLLRTSYQDQVKVSDNHFLNLILSRYIQLCRDQNIAFETDIRAGLLGFLDYQDMTALFTNLLDNAVASASEMESTSFIDLRIRHLPESSCTLISLINSCPSSPYDALTGTLSTKKKNKMRHGYGMRSVSRVVKAHQGNMDLYYDDESKPFHTTVQFPDE
;
A
#
# COMPACT_ATOMS: atom_id res chain seq x y z
N ILE A 1 8.09 10.58 46.62
CA ILE A 1 8.45 11.73 45.72
C ILE A 1 8.50 11.25 44.25
N ASP A 2 8.48 9.91 44.02
CA ASP A 2 8.62 9.33 42.67
C ASP A 2 7.27 9.16 41.91
N ASP A 3 6.14 9.20 42.59
CA ASP A 3 4.81 8.98 42.00
C ASP A 3 4.29 10.16 41.13
N LEU A 4 4.78 11.38 41.36
CA LEU A 4 4.36 12.56 40.61
C LEU A 4 5.03 12.72 39.24
N SER A 5 6.19 12.10 39.04
CA SER A 5 6.92 12.18 37.77
C SER A 5 6.34 11.21 36.73
N ASP A 6 5.85 10.07 37.16
CA ASP A 6 5.25 9.05 36.31
C ASP A 6 3.87 9.48 35.79
N SER A 7 3.07 10.14 36.62
CA SER A 7 1.77 10.70 36.23
C SER A 7 1.90 11.80 35.18
N GLN A 8 2.86 12.70 35.32
CA GLN A 8 3.13 13.75 34.32
C GLN A 8 3.69 13.20 33.01
N SER A 9 4.45 12.11 33.05
CA SER A 9 4.91 11.40 31.85
C SER A 9 3.78 10.74 31.11
N CYS A 10 2.85 10.07 31.81
CA CYS A 10 1.66 9.45 31.24
C CYS A 10 0.73 10.47 30.59
N GLU A 11 0.49 11.61 31.23
CA GLU A 11 -0.34 12.69 30.64
C GLU A 11 0.29 13.29 29.38
N LYS A 12 1.59 13.47 29.37
CA LYS A 12 2.31 13.96 28.16
C LYS A 12 2.24 12.99 27.01
N ILE A 13 2.40 11.69 27.28
CA ILE A 13 2.24 10.64 26.29
C ILE A 13 0.80 10.57 25.79
N HIS A 14 -0.18 10.64 26.69
CA HIS A 14 -1.59 10.64 26.33
C HIS A 14 -1.97 11.86 25.47
N THR A 15 -1.51 13.04 25.84
CA THR A 15 -1.72 14.29 25.08
C THR A 15 -1.02 14.21 23.70
N TYR A 16 0.18 13.66 23.65
CA TYR A 16 0.91 13.46 22.40
C TYR A 16 0.18 12.47 21.46
N VAL A 17 -0.28 11.35 21.99
CA VAL A 17 -1.07 10.36 21.24
C VAL A 17 -2.41 10.96 20.79
N GLN A 18 -3.10 11.72 21.64
CA GLN A 18 -4.35 12.41 21.26
C GLN A 18 -4.11 13.48 20.19
N ASN A 19 -3.01 14.21 20.25
CA ASN A 19 -2.65 15.19 19.21
C ASN A 19 -2.30 14.50 17.90
N LEU A 20 -1.57 13.39 17.92
CA LEU A 20 -1.31 12.57 16.74
C LEU A 20 -2.61 12.04 16.12
N LEU A 21 -3.53 11.55 16.94
CA LEU A 21 -4.84 11.08 16.50
C LEU A 21 -5.69 12.23 15.93
N ARG A 22 -5.69 13.40 16.56
CA ARG A 22 -6.43 14.59 16.08
C ARG A 22 -5.87 15.11 14.76
N THR A 23 -4.57 15.25 14.65
CA THR A 23 -3.91 15.70 13.39
C THR A 23 -4.18 14.69 12.27
N SER A 24 -4.12 13.40 12.58
CA SER A 24 -4.48 12.32 11.63
C SER A 24 -5.96 12.34 11.22
N TYR A 25 -6.87 12.75 12.12
CA TYR A 25 -8.30 12.79 11.83
C TYR A 25 -8.74 14.00 10.97
N GLN A 26 -8.04 15.14 11.07
CA GLN A 26 -8.42 16.35 10.35
C GLN A 26 -7.94 16.36 8.88
N ASP A 27 -6.88 15.61 8.56
CA ASP A 27 -6.30 15.50 7.22
C ASP A 27 -6.58 14.17 6.51
N GLN A 28 -7.56 13.37 7.00
CA GLN A 28 -7.91 12.12 6.35
C GLN A 28 -8.52 12.34 4.97
N VAL A 29 -7.83 11.88 3.97
CA VAL A 29 -8.36 11.83 2.61
C VAL A 29 -9.43 10.73 2.56
N LYS A 30 -10.67 11.10 2.27
CA LYS A 30 -11.76 10.15 2.12
C LYS A 30 -11.88 9.72 0.67
N VAL A 31 -11.17 8.67 0.28
CA VAL A 31 -11.14 8.12 -1.08
C VAL A 31 -11.94 6.81 -1.20
N SER A 32 -12.35 6.21 -0.08
CA SER A 32 -13.16 4.99 -0.04
C SER A 32 -14.21 5.05 1.07
N ASP A 33 -15.13 4.10 1.08
CA ASP A 33 -16.08 3.87 2.16
C ASP A 33 -15.45 3.14 3.36
N ASN A 34 -14.30 2.48 3.16
CA ASN A 34 -13.57 1.79 4.21
C ASN A 34 -12.68 2.77 4.98
N HIS A 35 -13.04 3.04 6.23
CA HIS A 35 -12.34 3.99 7.10
C HIS A 35 -10.88 3.58 7.35
N PHE A 36 -10.62 2.28 7.55
CA PHE A 36 -9.28 1.80 7.83
C PHE A 36 -8.36 1.90 6.60
N LEU A 37 -8.88 1.61 5.41
CA LEU A 37 -8.15 1.85 4.16
C LEU A 37 -7.83 3.34 3.98
N ASN A 38 -8.77 4.24 4.30
CA ASN A 38 -8.53 5.68 4.23
C ASN A 38 -7.38 6.12 5.15
N LEU A 39 -7.23 5.52 6.35
CA LEU A 39 -6.09 5.76 7.24
C LEU A 39 -4.76 5.37 6.58
N ILE A 40 -4.70 4.17 5.99
CA ILE A 40 -3.52 3.70 5.27
C ILE A 40 -3.21 4.65 4.12
N LEU A 41 -4.18 4.92 3.25
CA LEU A 41 -3.99 5.72 2.04
C LEU A 41 -3.61 7.17 2.34
N SER A 42 -4.16 7.78 3.38
CA SER A 42 -3.82 9.16 3.78
C SER A 42 -2.31 9.33 4.01
N ARG A 43 -1.68 8.36 4.67
CA ARG A 43 -0.22 8.34 4.87
C ARG A 43 0.55 8.31 3.56
N TYR A 44 0.14 7.43 2.63
CA TYR A 44 0.85 7.29 1.35
C TYR A 44 0.60 8.45 0.40
N ILE A 45 -0.61 9.00 0.39
CA ILE A 45 -0.94 10.21 -0.37
C ILE A 45 -0.07 11.39 0.10
N GLN A 46 0.10 11.56 1.42
CA GLN A 46 0.98 12.59 1.95
C GLN A 46 2.44 12.33 1.57
N LEU A 47 2.92 11.10 1.72
CA LEU A 47 4.29 10.71 1.36
C LEU A 47 4.57 10.95 -0.14
N CYS A 48 3.63 10.62 -1.01
CA CYS A 48 3.74 10.86 -2.44
C CYS A 48 3.76 12.36 -2.77
N ARG A 49 2.91 13.15 -2.08
CA ARG A 49 2.91 14.62 -2.23
C ARG A 49 4.26 15.22 -1.85
N ASP A 50 4.85 14.79 -0.74
CA ASP A 50 6.16 15.27 -0.27
C ASP A 50 7.31 14.90 -1.24
N GLN A 51 7.13 13.85 -2.04
CA GLN A 51 8.10 13.38 -3.03
C GLN A 51 7.74 13.75 -4.48
N ASN A 52 6.72 14.59 -4.70
CA ASN A 52 6.22 14.97 -6.03
C ASN A 52 5.81 13.78 -6.91
N ILE A 53 5.26 12.72 -6.30
CA ILE A 53 4.67 11.57 -6.97
C ILE A 53 3.16 11.84 -7.12
N ALA A 54 2.63 11.79 -8.35
CA ALA A 54 1.19 11.86 -8.57
C ALA A 54 0.52 10.59 -8.03
N PHE A 55 -0.45 10.73 -7.13
CA PHE A 55 -1.18 9.58 -6.57
C PHE A 55 -2.66 9.68 -6.93
N GLU A 56 -3.14 8.73 -7.73
CA GLU A 56 -4.53 8.65 -8.16
C GLU A 56 -5.23 7.44 -7.56
N THR A 57 -6.53 7.57 -7.27
CA THR A 57 -7.34 6.47 -6.72
C THR A 57 -8.72 6.44 -7.35
N ASP A 58 -9.21 5.23 -7.67
CA ASP A 58 -10.61 4.95 -8.03
C ASP A 58 -11.04 3.67 -7.28
N ILE A 59 -11.72 3.84 -6.15
CA ILE A 59 -12.09 2.77 -5.23
C ILE A 59 -13.60 2.70 -5.14
N ARG A 60 -14.18 1.59 -5.60
CA ARG A 60 -15.61 1.33 -5.49
C ARG A 60 -15.98 0.86 -4.09
N ALA A 61 -17.13 1.31 -3.61
CA ALA A 61 -17.63 1.01 -2.26
C ALA A 61 -17.98 -0.47 -2.09
N GLY A 62 -17.87 -0.97 -0.86
CA GLY A 62 -18.36 -2.29 -0.45
C GLY A 62 -17.47 -3.47 -0.82
N LEU A 63 -16.31 -3.26 -1.47
CA LEU A 63 -15.53 -4.33 -2.08
C LEU A 63 -14.49 -5.00 -1.16
N LEU A 64 -14.21 -4.45 0.01
CA LEU A 64 -13.12 -4.92 0.87
C LEU A 64 -13.60 -5.40 2.25
N GLY A 65 -14.90 -5.67 2.39
CA GLY A 65 -15.49 -6.10 3.66
C GLY A 65 -15.01 -7.45 4.16
N PHE A 66 -14.50 -8.29 3.29
CA PHE A 66 -13.95 -9.62 3.61
C PHE A 66 -12.52 -9.57 4.19
N LEU A 67 -11.77 -8.46 4.00
CA LEU A 67 -10.44 -8.30 4.57
C LEU A 67 -10.54 -7.75 6.00
N ASP A 68 -9.89 -8.42 6.94
CA ASP A 68 -9.71 -7.88 8.27
C ASP A 68 -8.62 -6.78 8.29
N TYR A 69 -8.45 -6.11 9.44
CA TYR A 69 -7.48 -5.02 9.60
C TYR A 69 -6.03 -5.47 9.42
N GLN A 70 -5.71 -6.70 9.82
CA GLN A 70 -4.38 -7.26 9.72
C GLN A 70 -4.02 -7.57 8.27
N ASP A 71 -4.94 -8.21 7.55
CA ASP A 71 -4.77 -8.56 6.14
C ASP A 71 -4.76 -7.31 5.26
N MET A 72 -5.64 -6.35 5.54
CA MET A 72 -5.65 -5.05 4.85
C MET A 72 -4.33 -4.30 5.05
N THR A 73 -3.81 -4.25 6.29
CA THR A 73 -2.50 -3.67 6.57
C THR A 73 -1.41 -4.41 5.79
N ALA A 74 -1.35 -5.75 5.91
CA ALA A 74 -0.32 -6.54 5.26
C ALA A 74 -0.34 -6.40 3.73
N LEU A 75 -1.53 -6.34 3.13
CA LEU A 75 -1.71 -6.18 1.69
C LEU A 75 -1.30 -4.78 1.23
N PHE A 76 -2.00 -3.75 1.69
CA PHE A 76 -1.85 -2.40 1.15
C PHE A 76 -0.52 -1.75 1.53
N THR A 77 -0.01 -1.92 2.77
CA THR A 77 1.26 -1.29 3.12
C THR A 77 2.42 -1.87 2.33
N ASN A 78 2.47 -3.18 2.12
CA ASN A 78 3.55 -3.79 1.35
C ASN A 78 3.49 -3.44 -0.14
N LEU A 79 2.29 -3.40 -0.74
CA LEU A 79 2.12 -2.99 -2.13
C LEU A 79 2.50 -1.53 -2.32
N LEU A 80 2.02 -0.63 -1.46
CA LEU A 80 2.28 0.79 -1.55
C LEU A 80 3.73 1.16 -1.21
N ASP A 81 4.36 0.48 -0.24
CA ASP A 81 5.80 0.67 0.05
C ASP A 81 6.66 0.34 -1.18
N ASN A 82 6.32 -0.72 -1.92
CA ASN A 82 7.01 -1.07 -3.14
C ASN A 82 6.77 -0.04 -4.25
N ALA A 83 5.52 0.40 -4.43
CA ALA A 83 5.16 1.38 -5.44
C ALA A 83 5.85 2.73 -5.21
N VAL A 84 5.81 3.26 -3.97
CA VAL A 84 6.49 4.51 -3.61
C VAL A 84 8.00 4.38 -3.77
N ALA A 85 8.60 3.29 -3.30
CA ALA A 85 10.03 3.08 -3.44
C ALA A 85 10.48 3.08 -4.90
N SER A 86 9.68 2.49 -5.79
CA SER A 86 9.97 2.44 -7.21
C SER A 86 9.73 3.79 -7.90
N ALA A 87 8.59 4.44 -7.62
CA ALA A 87 8.25 5.74 -8.18
C ALA A 87 9.22 6.84 -7.75
N SER A 88 9.77 6.76 -6.53
CA SER A 88 10.74 7.72 -6.01
C SER A 88 12.14 7.64 -6.67
N GLU A 89 12.44 6.55 -7.39
CA GLU A 89 13.69 6.40 -8.14
C GLU A 89 13.62 7.03 -9.55
N MET A 90 12.46 7.57 -9.95
CA MET A 90 12.30 8.23 -11.25
C MET A 90 13.00 9.59 -11.27
N GLU A 91 13.70 9.89 -12.35
CA GLU A 91 14.32 11.22 -12.60
C GLU A 91 13.33 12.24 -13.18
N SER A 92 12.14 11.78 -13.58
CA SER A 92 11.08 12.59 -14.20
C SER A 92 9.78 12.46 -13.41
N THR A 93 8.68 12.95 -13.98
CA THR A 93 7.33 12.78 -13.43
C THR A 93 7.05 11.31 -13.11
N SER A 94 6.63 11.05 -11.90
CA SER A 94 6.27 9.71 -11.44
C SER A 94 4.84 9.66 -10.92
N PHE A 95 4.24 8.48 -10.98
CA PHE A 95 2.86 8.29 -10.58
C PHE A 95 2.63 6.94 -9.89
N ILE A 96 1.55 6.88 -9.13
CA ILE A 96 0.93 5.67 -8.57
C ILE A 96 -0.57 5.79 -8.83
N ASP A 97 -1.16 4.75 -9.42
CA ASP A 97 -2.60 4.64 -9.68
C ASP A 97 -3.14 3.39 -8.99
N LEU A 98 -4.03 3.57 -8.01
CA LEU A 98 -4.69 2.49 -7.28
C LEU A 98 -6.16 2.43 -7.65
N ARG A 99 -6.59 1.32 -8.20
CA ARG A 99 -7.98 1.05 -8.55
C ARG A 99 -8.51 -0.20 -7.87
N ILE A 100 -9.71 -0.11 -7.31
CA ILE A 100 -10.40 -1.26 -6.72
C ILE A 100 -11.80 -1.32 -7.31
N ARG A 101 -12.08 -2.39 -8.04
CA ARG A 101 -13.32 -2.56 -8.79
C ARG A 101 -13.83 -3.99 -8.68
N HIS A 102 -15.14 -4.16 -8.80
CA HIS A 102 -15.74 -5.46 -9.02
C HIS A 102 -15.78 -5.77 -10.53
N LEU A 103 -15.44 -6.99 -10.90
CA LEU A 103 -15.53 -7.52 -12.25
C LEU A 103 -16.67 -8.55 -12.31
N PRO A 104 -17.88 -8.16 -12.76
CA PRO A 104 -19.04 -9.05 -12.75
C PRO A 104 -18.84 -10.31 -13.61
N GLU A 105 -18.15 -10.18 -14.74
CA GLU A 105 -17.90 -11.30 -15.66
C GLU A 105 -17.06 -12.41 -15.04
N SER A 106 -16.18 -12.05 -14.11
CA SER A 106 -15.28 -12.99 -13.43
C SER A 106 -15.70 -13.26 -11.99
N SER A 107 -16.78 -12.63 -11.52
CA SER A 107 -17.25 -12.69 -10.12
C SER A 107 -16.11 -12.50 -9.14
N CYS A 108 -15.39 -11.39 -9.27
CA CYS A 108 -14.24 -11.12 -8.41
C CYS A 108 -14.06 -9.62 -8.13
N THR A 109 -13.44 -9.32 -7.00
CA THR A 109 -12.89 -8.00 -6.67
C THR A 109 -11.47 -7.91 -7.21
N LEU A 110 -11.22 -6.91 -8.07
CA LEU A 110 -9.90 -6.61 -8.64
C LEU A 110 -9.29 -5.42 -7.92
N ILE A 111 -8.08 -5.59 -7.41
CA ILE A 111 -7.18 -4.52 -6.97
C ILE A 111 -6.09 -4.37 -8.02
N SER A 112 -6.00 -3.21 -8.63
CA SER A 112 -4.96 -2.86 -9.61
C SER A 112 -4.12 -1.72 -9.06
N LEU A 113 -2.82 -1.92 -8.94
CA LEU A 113 -1.84 -0.91 -8.56
C LEU A 113 -0.82 -0.78 -9.68
N ILE A 114 -0.74 0.40 -10.28
CA ILE A 114 0.19 0.71 -11.35
C ILE A 114 1.11 1.84 -10.86
N ASN A 115 2.40 1.68 -11.01
CA ASN A 115 3.34 2.71 -10.62
C ASN A 115 4.49 2.87 -11.61
N SER A 116 5.03 4.07 -11.68
CA SER A 116 6.28 4.34 -12.40
C SER A 116 7.41 3.50 -11.85
N CYS A 117 8.22 2.94 -12.76
CA CYS A 117 9.37 2.12 -12.41
C CYS A 117 10.52 2.40 -13.40
N PRO A 118 11.70 2.86 -12.95
CA PRO A 118 12.77 3.30 -13.86
C PRO A 118 13.36 2.19 -14.72
N SER A 119 13.27 0.94 -14.27
CA SER A 119 13.77 -0.23 -14.98
C SER A 119 13.04 -1.48 -14.51
N SER A 120 13.05 -2.52 -15.36
CA SER A 120 12.46 -3.81 -15.02
C SER A 120 12.95 -4.29 -13.65
N PRO A 121 12.03 -4.62 -12.72
CA PRO A 121 12.39 -5.19 -11.44
C PRO A 121 12.73 -6.69 -11.53
N TYR A 122 12.64 -7.27 -12.71
CA TYR A 122 12.98 -8.67 -12.95
C TYR A 122 14.47 -8.83 -13.21
N ASP A 123 15.06 -9.86 -12.64
CA ASP A 123 16.41 -10.29 -12.98
C ASP A 123 16.44 -10.88 -14.38
N ALA A 124 17.31 -10.35 -15.24
CA ALA A 124 17.38 -10.74 -16.65
C ALA A 124 17.75 -12.21 -16.88
N LEU A 125 18.42 -12.85 -15.91
CA LEU A 125 18.87 -14.24 -16.03
C LEU A 125 17.87 -15.23 -15.46
N THR A 126 17.21 -14.87 -14.35
CA THR A 126 16.33 -15.78 -13.61
C THR A 126 14.84 -15.50 -13.84
N GLY A 127 14.48 -14.34 -14.42
CA GLY A 127 13.10 -13.91 -14.57
C GLY A 127 12.37 -13.67 -13.23
N THR A 128 13.09 -13.70 -12.11
CA THR A 128 12.50 -13.48 -10.78
C THR A 128 12.61 -12.01 -10.38
N LEU A 129 11.68 -11.55 -9.54
CA LEU A 129 11.74 -10.19 -8.99
C LEU A 129 13.05 -9.97 -8.25
N SER A 130 13.83 -9.00 -8.73
CA SER A 130 15.11 -8.63 -8.15
C SER A 130 14.90 -7.59 -7.06
N THR A 131 15.52 -7.79 -5.91
CA THR A 131 15.53 -6.81 -4.82
C THR A 131 16.78 -5.95 -4.93
N LYS A 132 16.68 -4.75 -5.52
CA LYS A 132 17.81 -3.82 -5.71
C LYS A 132 18.34 -3.19 -4.41
N LYS A 133 17.66 -3.32 -3.27
CA LYS A 133 18.08 -2.66 -2.02
C LYS A 133 19.13 -3.48 -1.28
N LYS A 134 20.18 -2.76 -0.79
CA LYS A 134 21.34 -3.29 -0.02
C LYS A 134 20.97 -4.13 1.23
N ASN A 135 19.71 -4.13 1.67
CA ASN A 135 19.21 -4.90 2.81
C ASN A 135 18.37 -6.10 2.35
N LYS A 136 19.01 -7.12 1.82
CA LYS A 136 18.39 -8.39 1.38
C LYS A 136 17.48 -9.06 2.42
N MET A 137 17.70 -8.81 3.72
CA MET A 137 16.92 -9.44 4.79
C MET A 137 15.51 -8.88 5.01
N ARG A 138 15.17 -7.67 4.53
CA ARG A 138 13.88 -7.01 4.80
C ARG A 138 12.87 -7.08 3.64
N HIS A 139 13.29 -7.32 2.38
CA HIS A 139 12.46 -7.15 1.19
C HIS A 139 11.80 -8.43 0.65
N GLY A 140 12.27 -9.61 1.02
CA GLY A 140 11.56 -10.86 0.70
C GLY A 140 10.29 -11.08 1.53
N TYR A 141 10.15 -10.37 2.65
CA TYR A 141 9.03 -10.56 3.57
C TYR A 141 7.75 -9.82 3.14
N GLY A 142 7.87 -8.63 2.53
CA GLY A 142 6.71 -7.83 2.12
C GLY A 142 5.83 -8.55 1.10
N MET A 143 6.40 -8.99 -0.02
CA MET A 143 5.66 -9.73 -1.04
C MET A 143 5.22 -11.13 -0.58
N ARG A 144 5.93 -11.75 0.35
CA ARG A 144 5.48 -12.99 0.99
C ARG A 144 4.24 -12.75 1.86
N SER A 145 4.18 -11.62 2.58
CA SER A 145 3.00 -11.24 3.35
C SER A 145 1.80 -10.98 2.45
N VAL A 146 2.01 -10.25 1.33
CA VAL A 146 0.98 -10.07 0.29
C VAL A 146 0.49 -11.43 -0.24
N SER A 147 1.41 -12.30 -0.66
CA SER A 147 1.08 -13.62 -1.19
C SER A 147 0.33 -14.50 -0.17
N ARG A 148 0.64 -14.37 1.12
CA ARG A 148 -0.07 -15.08 2.19
C ARG A 148 -1.53 -14.61 2.29
N VAL A 149 -1.76 -13.30 2.30
CA VAL A 149 -3.12 -12.72 2.33
C VAL A 149 -3.91 -13.16 1.10
N VAL A 150 -3.32 -13.01 -0.10
CA VAL A 150 -3.96 -13.39 -1.35
C VAL A 150 -4.39 -14.86 -1.32
N LYS A 151 -3.50 -15.77 -0.89
CA LYS A 151 -3.80 -17.21 -0.79
C LYS A 151 -4.84 -17.51 0.29
N ALA A 152 -4.81 -16.82 1.43
CA ALA A 152 -5.78 -17.03 2.51
C ALA A 152 -7.22 -16.73 2.06
N HIS A 153 -7.37 -15.77 1.15
CA HIS A 153 -8.66 -15.40 0.55
C HIS A 153 -8.86 -16.01 -0.85
N GLN A 154 -8.20 -17.10 -1.17
CA GLN A 154 -8.33 -17.84 -2.44
C GLN A 154 -8.10 -16.99 -3.69
N GLY A 155 -7.38 -15.88 -3.54
CA GLY A 155 -7.10 -14.93 -4.59
C GLY A 155 -5.93 -15.34 -5.49
N ASN A 156 -5.75 -14.57 -6.55
CA ASN A 156 -4.61 -14.63 -7.45
C ASN A 156 -3.90 -13.28 -7.51
N MET A 157 -2.60 -13.30 -7.79
CA MET A 157 -1.79 -12.09 -7.94
C MET A 157 -0.87 -12.22 -9.14
N ASP A 158 -0.96 -11.23 -10.03
CA ASP A 158 -0.10 -11.11 -11.20
C ASP A 158 0.73 -9.84 -11.13
N LEU A 159 1.99 -9.95 -11.56
CA LEU A 159 2.98 -8.89 -11.57
C LEU A 159 3.56 -8.79 -12.98
N TYR A 160 3.59 -7.58 -13.52
CA TYR A 160 4.07 -7.38 -14.87
C TYR A 160 4.75 -6.00 -15.01
N TYR A 161 5.78 -5.92 -15.83
CA TYR A 161 6.48 -4.69 -16.16
C TYR A 161 6.38 -4.44 -17.66
N ASP A 162 5.99 -3.22 -18.03
CA ASP A 162 5.96 -2.79 -19.42
C ASP A 162 7.26 -2.09 -19.78
N ASP A 163 8.05 -2.73 -20.64
CA ASP A 163 9.36 -2.22 -21.08
C ASP A 163 9.26 -0.95 -21.95
N GLU A 164 8.14 -0.73 -22.63
CA GLU A 164 7.95 0.42 -23.52
C GLU A 164 7.57 1.68 -22.73
N SER A 165 6.54 1.59 -21.91
CA SER A 165 5.98 2.75 -21.15
C SER A 165 6.54 2.85 -19.73
N LYS A 166 7.27 1.84 -19.25
CA LYS A 166 7.95 1.74 -17.95
C LYS A 166 7.03 1.80 -16.69
N PRO A 167 5.75 1.42 -16.71
CA PRO A 167 5.03 1.14 -15.50
C PRO A 167 5.24 -0.29 -15.03
N PHE A 168 5.16 -0.45 -13.71
CA PHE A 168 5.01 -1.75 -13.07
C PHE A 168 3.56 -1.94 -12.64
N HIS A 169 3.00 -3.07 -13.00
CA HIS A 169 1.62 -3.44 -12.72
C HIS A 169 1.56 -4.54 -11.68
N THR A 170 0.76 -4.33 -10.66
CA THR A 170 0.36 -5.35 -9.70
C THR A 170 -1.13 -5.51 -9.75
N THR A 171 -1.63 -6.70 -10.05
CA THR A 171 -3.05 -7.04 -9.98
C THR A 171 -3.28 -8.11 -8.94
N VAL A 172 -4.29 -7.90 -8.09
CA VAL A 172 -4.75 -8.91 -7.12
C VAL A 172 -6.24 -9.11 -7.35
N GLN A 173 -6.64 -10.36 -7.50
CA GLN A 173 -8.02 -10.76 -7.71
C GLN A 173 -8.48 -11.63 -6.55
N PHE A 174 -9.62 -11.29 -5.98
CA PHE A 174 -10.27 -12.09 -4.94
C PHE A 174 -11.63 -12.57 -5.49
N PRO A 175 -11.93 -13.87 -5.46
CA PRO A 175 -13.25 -14.36 -5.85
C PRO A 175 -14.32 -13.81 -4.91
N ASP A 176 -15.53 -13.63 -5.42
CA ASP A 176 -16.68 -13.31 -4.59
C ASP A 176 -16.97 -14.49 -3.65
N GLU A 177 -17.45 -14.21 -2.42
CA GLU A 177 -17.88 -15.22 -1.45
C GLU A 177 -19.22 -15.86 -1.84
#